data_12cf1e0b5eed1bf3bb112b5387041693
#
_entry.id   12cf1e0b5eed1bf3bb112b5387041693
#
_cell.length_a   1.000
_cell.length_b   1.000
_cell.length_c   1.000
_cell.angle_alpha   90.00
_cell.angle_beta   90.00
_cell.angle_gamma   90.00
#
_symmetry.space_group_name_H-M   'P 1'
#
loop_
_entity.id
_entity.type
_entity.pdbx_description
1 polymer ?
#
loop_
_entity_poly.entity_id
_entity_poly.type
_entity_poly.pdbx_seq_one_letter_code
_entity_poly.pdbx_strand_id
1 'polypeptide(L)'
;MRQEKLKLLYNISTWDKIGLNFWGVPKAGNTSIKYLLHQVSGSDILESDDKTQWVHNHEFTTYISPDQAIDNGFANIAVTRNPYSRFISMWKDVKRRGPEFSLSCKTIDEFLFHIENTADRKRNVHFRSQSYFLRDIVQCIDITDTDTLQIYLNHPIPHKSILKGVIELSDRQKERVYNVYKNDFEYLGYNK
;
A
#
# COMPACT_ATOMS: atom_id res chain seq x y z
N MET A 1 -12.39 17.98 -8.94
CA MET A 1 -12.78 16.56 -8.65
C MET A 1 -12.95 16.43 -7.15
N ARG A 2 -13.94 15.65 -6.66
CA ARG A 2 -14.14 15.49 -5.20
C ARG A 2 -13.00 14.64 -4.60
N GLN A 3 -12.56 14.97 -3.37
CA GLN A 3 -11.44 14.29 -2.68
C GLN A 3 -11.61 12.76 -2.57
N GLU A 4 -12.82 12.29 -2.29
CA GLU A 4 -13.14 10.86 -2.25
C GLU A 4 -12.87 10.16 -3.59
N LYS A 5 -13.19 10.79 -4.72
CA LYS A 5 -12.92 10.25 -6.05
C LYS A 5 -11.43 10.18 -6.34
N LEU A 6 -10.64 11.18 -5.93
CA LEU A 6 -9.17 11.16 -6.05
C LEU A 6 -8.56 10.03 -5.25
N LYS A 7 -8.99 9.85 -4.00
CA LYS A 7 -8.58 8.72 -3.15
C LYS A 7 -8.84 7.37 -3.80
N LEU A 8 -10.03 7.17 -4.35
CA LEU A 8 -10.43 5.90 -4.98
C LEU A 8 -9.66 5.61 -6.28
N LEU A 9 -9.33 6.65 -7.06
CA LEU A 9 -8.65 6.50 -8.33
C LEU A 9 -7.13 6.38 -8.19
N TYR A 10 -6.52 7.21 -7.35
CA TYR A 10 -5.06 7.38 -7.34
C TYR A 10 -4.42 7.05 -5.99
N ASN A 11 -5.11 7.28 -4.87
CA ASN A 11 -4.60 7.12 -3.50
C ASN A 11 -3.28 7.88 -3.25
N ILE A 12 -3.11 9.05 -3.89
CA ILE A 12 -1.97 9.95 -3.69
C ILE A 12 -2.40 11.02 -2.71
N SER A 13 -1.68 11.15 -1.60
CA SER A 13 -1.90 12.21 -0.60
C SER A 13 -0.74 13.19 -0.59
N THR A 14 -1.06 14.49 -0.45
CA THR A 14 -0.06 15.56 -0.33
C THR A 14 0.07 16.04 1.12
N TRP A 15 1.26 16.42 1.50
CA TRP A 15 1.66 16.81 2.86
C TRP A 15 2.50 18.08 2.79
N ASP A 16 1.82 19.22 2.64
CA ASP A 16 2.42 20.52 2.33
C ASP A 16 3.48 20.95 3.35
N LYS A 17 3.24 20.71 4.66
CA LYS A 17 4.18 21.10 5.73
C LYS A 17 5.56 20.43 5.63
N ILE A 18 5.64 19.30 4.96
CA ILE A 18 6.90 18.54 4.79
C ILE A 18 7.31 18.41 3.32
N GLY A 19 6.58 19.04 2.39
CA GLY A 19 6.90 19.02 0.96
C GLY A 19 6.87 17.62 0.34
N LEU A 20 5.89 16.77 0.71
CA LEU A 20 5.86 15.36 0.34
C LEU A 20 4.53 14.94 -0.27
N ASN A 21 4.59 14.18 -1.36
CA ASN A 21 3.49 13.42 -1.92
C ASN A 21 3.69 11.94 -1.61
N PHE A 22 2.71 11.32 -0.96
CA PHE A 22 2.73 9.89 -0.66
C PHE A 22 1.80 9.11 -1.59
N TRP A 23 2.37 8.23 -2.38
CA TRP A 23 1.67 7.33 -3.30
C TRP A 23 1.30 6.04 -2.57
N GLY A 24 0.07 5.96 -2.12
CA GLY A 24 -0.38 4.90 -1.23
C GLY A 24 -0.59 3.58 -1.95
N VAL A 25 0.31 2.63 -1.74
CA VAL A 25 0.19 1.25 -2.24
C VAL A 25 -0.55 0.40 -1.20
N PRO A 26 -1.72 -0.16 -1.53
CA PRO A 26 -2.44 -1.02 -0.60
C PRO A 26 -1.62 -2.25 -0.19
N LYS A 27 -1.70 -2.62 1.08
CA LYS A 27 -1.00 -3.78 1.70
C LYS A 27 0.52 -3.64 1.81
N ALA A 28 1.08 -2.46 1.49
CA ALA A 28 2.49 -2.12 1.68
C ALA A 28 2.69 -1.13 2.85
N GLY A 29 1.90 -1.20 3.92
CA GLY A 29 2.05 -0.33 5.10
C GLY A 29 1.34 1.02 4.99
N ASN A 30 0.51 1.23 3.98
CA ASN A 30 -0.16 2.50 3.68
C ASN A 30 -0.78 3.19 4.91
N THR A 31 -1.52 2.46 5.76
CA THR A 31 -2.13 3.00 6.97
C THR A 31 -1.10 3.50 7.99
N SER A 32 -0.04 2.71 8.21
CA SER A 32 1.02 3.06 9.16
C SER A 32 1.81 4.29 8.72
N ILE A 33 2.13 4.38 7.43
CA ILE A 33 2.85 5.53 6.88
C ILE A 33 1.98 6.79 6.93
N LYS A 34 0.71 6.72 6.55
CA LYS A 34 -0.19 7.87 6.67
C LYS A 34 -0.35 8.33 8.11
N TYR A 35 -0.40 7.40 9.07
CA TYR A 35 -0.41 7.75 10.48
C TYR A 35 0.85 8.55 10.89
N LEU A 36 2.03 8.09 10.47
CA LEU A 36 3.29 8.81 10.72
C LEU A 36 3.29 10.18 10.03
N LEU A 37 2.83 10.28 8.80
CA LEU A 37 2.75 11.54 8.07
C LEU A 37 1.85 12.57 8.78
N HIS A 38 0.73 12.13 9.35
CA HIS A 38 -0.08 13.00 10.20
C HIS A 38 0.68 13.48 11.44
N GLN A 39 1.40 12.58 12.13
CA GLN A 39 2.20 12.97 13.29
C GLN A 39 3.27 14.00 12.94
N VAL A 40 4.03 13.75 11.89
CA VAL A 40 5.13 14.63 11.43
C VAL A 40 4.60 15.98 10.93
N SER A 41 3.45 16.00 10.27
CA SER A 41 2.81 17.24 9.81
C SER A 41 2.16 18.06 10.94
N GLY A 42 2.20 17.57 12.19
CA GLY A 42 1.61 18.24 13.35
C GLY A 42 0.08 18.30 13.28
N SER A 43 -0.54 17.32 12.63
CA SER A 43 -1.99 17.15 12.69
C SER A 43 -2.35 16.61 14.08
N ASP A 44 -3.35 17.21 14.74
CA ASP A 44 -3.89 16.71 15.99
C ASP A 44 -4.51 15.33 15.73
N ILE A 45 -3.73 14.29 15.97
CA ILE A 45 -4.23 12.93 15.91
C ILE A 45 -5.07 12.73 17.15
N LEU A 46 -6.38 12.83 16.99
CA LEU A 46 -7.28 12.43 18.04
C LEU A 46 -7.01 10.94 18.34
N GLU A 47 -6.85 10.62 19.62
CA GLU A 47 -6.78 9.24 20.12
C GLU A 47 -8.16 8.58 19.92
N SER A 48 -8.51 8.30 18.67
CA SER A 48 -9.71 7.54 18.38
C SER A 48 -9.40 6.04 18.36
N ASP A 49 -10.31 5.23 18.84
CA ASP A 49 -10.18 3.77 18.82
C ASP A 49 -10.06 3.20 17.40
N ASP A 50 -10.53 3.91 16.38
CA ASP A 50 -10.43 3.52 14.96
C ASP A 50 -9.42 4.37 14.18
N LYS A 51 -8.13 4.24 14.53
CA LYS A 51 -7.02 4.90 13.84
C LYS A 51 -6.99 4.62 12.33
N THR A 52 -7.53 3.48 11.89
CA THR A 52 -7.50 3.06 10.48
C THR A 52 -8.45 3.89 9.61
N GLN A 53 -9.67 4.14 10.07
CA GLN A 53 -10.62 4.97 9.34
C GLN A 53 -10.15 6.43 9.28
N TRP A 54 -9.62 6.91 10.39
CA TRP A 54 -9.21 8.31 10.53
C TRP A 54 -8.11 8.70 9.52
N VAL A 55 -7.02 7.93 9.42
CA VAL A 55 -5.89 8.26 8.51
C VAL A 55 -6.25 8.16 7.03
N HIS A 56 -7.37 7.55 6.70
CA HIS A 56 -7.89 7.46 5.35
C HIS A 56 -9.06 8.41 5.07
N ASN A 57 -9.49 9.19 6.06
CA ASN A 57 -10.56 10.14 5.88
C ASN A 57 -10.08 11.36 5.07
N HIS A 58 -10.82 11.71 4.03
CA HIS A 58 -10.53 12.86 3.16
C HIS A 58 -10.68 14.21 3.88
N GLU A 59 -11.31 14.26 5.05
CA GLU A 59 -11.38 15.47 5.88
C GLU A 59 -10.02 15.83 6.50
N PHE A 60 -9.18 14.82 6.74
CA PHE A 60 -7.86 14.98 7.37
C PHE A 60 -6.69 14.75 6.40
N THR A 61 -6.96 14.16 5.23
CA THR A 61 -5.93 13.82 4.24
C THR A 61 -6.30 14.40 2.89
N THR A 62 -5.50 15.32 2.37
CA THR A 62 -5.68 15.89 1.03
C THR A 62 -5.21 14.91 -0.02
N TYR A 63 -6.11 14.51 -0.93
CA TYR A 63 -5.79 13.65 -2.07
C TYR A 63 -5.66 14.45 -3.35
N ILE A 64 -4.69 14.07 -4.18
CA ILE A 64 -4.35 14.74 -5.43
C ILE A 64 -4.28 13.77 -6.61
N SER A 65 -4.29 14.31 -7.84
CA SER A 65 -4.04 13.53 -9.04
C SER A 65 -2.53 13.34 -9.29
N PRO A 66 -2.11 12.39 -10.16
CA PRO A 66 -0.72 12.27 -10.57
C PRO A 66 -0.14 13.57 -11.14
N ASP A 67 -0.90 14.28 -11.98
CA ASP A 67 -0.45 15.55 -12.57
C ASP A 67 -0.19 16.59 -11.50
N GLN A 68 -1.08 16.75 -10.52
CA GLN A 68 -0.87 17.65 -9.39
C GLN A 68 0.36 17.26 -8.54
N ALA A 69 0.64 15.95 -8.41
CA ALA A 69 1.82 15.47 -7.69
C ALA A 69 3.13 15.75 -8.45
N ILE A 70 3.07 15.84 -9.79
CA ILE A 70 4.22 16.24 -10.62
C ILE A 70 4.43 17.75 -10.53
N ASP A 71 3.35 18.52 -10.65
CA ASP A 71 3.39 19.96 -10.82
C ASP A 71 3.72 20.74 -9.52
N ASN A 72 3.43 20.17 -8.35
CA ASN A 72 3.63 20.87 -7.07
C ASN A 72 5.09 20.92 -6.58
N GLY A 73 6.01 20.20 -7.25
CA GLY A 73 7.44 20.21 -6.94
C GLY A 73 7.83 19.48 -5.63
N PHE A 74 6.91 18.76 -5.00
CA PHE A 74 7.19 18.00 -3.78
C PHE A 74 7.86 16.66 -4.10
N ALA A 75 8.57 16.11 -3.11
CA ALA A 75 9.11 14.76 -3.23
C ALA A 75 7.99 13.73 -3.38
N ASN A 76 8.12 12.83 -4.34
CA ASN A 76 7.17 11.76 -4.59
C ASN A 76 7.72 10.43 -4.04
N ILE A 77 7.10 9.88 -2.99
CA ILE A 77 7.50 8.60 -2.42
C ILE A 77 6.35 7.60 -2.39
N ALA A 78 6.69 6.32 -2.48
CA ALA A 78 5.80 5.22 -2.18
C ALA A 78 6.51 4.20 -1.29
N VAL A 79 5.78 3.60 -0.37
CA VAL A 79 6.27 2.42 0.34
C VAL A 79 5.80 1.18 -0.41
N THR A 80 6.75 0.31 -0.73
CA THR A 80 6.54 -0.94 -1.43
C THR A 80 6.83 -2.13 -0.53
N ARG A 81 6.49 -3.31 -0.98
CA ARG A 81 6.69 -4.52 -0.21
C ARG A 81 6.98 -5.69 -1.14
N ASN A 82 7.88 -6.59 -0.73
CA ASN A 82 8.11 -7.83 -1.47
C ASN A 82 6.77 -8.50 -1.84
N PRO A 83 6.53 -8.85 -3.12
CA PRO A 83 5.22 -9.32 -3.58
C PRO A 83 4.71 -10.57 -2.87
N TYR A 84 5.59 -11.49 -2.44
CA TYR A 84 5.17 -12.66 -1.66
C TYR A 84 4.61 -12.26 -0.29
N SER A 85 5.35 -11.43 0.44
CA SER A 85 4.90 -10.97 1.76
C SER A 85 3.66 -10.07 1.67
N ARG A 86 3.53 -9.32 0.57
CA ARG A 86 2.33 -8.54 0.26
C ARG A 86 1.13 -9.45 -0.01
N PHE A 87 1.31 -10.50 -0.81
CA PHE A 87 0.27 -11.49 -1.09
C PHE A 87 -0.23 -12.17 0.19
N ILE A 88 0.68 -12.57 1.09
CA ILE A 88 0.30 -13.12 2.41
C ILE A 88 -0.53 -12.08 3.21
N SER A 89 -0.17 -10.81 3.14
CA SER A 89 -0.95 -9.75 3.78
C SER A 89 -2.36 -9.58 3.19
N MET A 90 -2.51 -9.75 1.87
CA MET A 90 -3.82 -9.77 1.20
C MET A 90 -4.64 -10.97 1.65
N TRP A 91 -4.04 -12.15 1.67
CA TRP A 91 -4.70 -13.38 2.12
C TRP A 91 -5.21 -13.28 3.56
N LYS A 92 -4.38 -12.77 4.49
CA LYS A 92 -4.81 -12.51 5.87
C LYS A 92 -6.03 -11.58 5.94
N ASP A 93 -6.09 -10.61 5.06
CA ASP A 93 -7.22 -9.68 4.97
C ASP A 93 -8.49 -10.37 4.42
N VAL A 94 -8.34 -11.19 3.39
CA VAL A 94 -9.44 -12.00 2.83
C VAL A 94 -9.99 -12.97 3.89
N LYS A 95 -9.13 -13.62 4.67
CA LYS A 95 -9.57 -14.47 5.78
C LYS A 95 -10.36 -13.71 6.84
N ARG A 96 -10.01 -12.47 7.10
CA ARG A 96 -10.65 -11.63 8.11
C ARG A 96 -11.92 -10.94 7.61
N ARG A 97 -11.93 -10.48 6.36
CA ARG A 97 -12.92 -9.58 5.77
C ARG A 97 -13.45 -10.05 4.40
N GLY A 98 -13.35 -11.35 4.11
CA GLY A 98 -13.75 -11.90 2.80
C GLY A 98 -15.11 -11.41 2.28
N PRO A 99 -16.17 -11.37 3.11
CA PRO A 99 -17.46 -10.85 2.67
C PRO A 99 -17.43 -9.39 2.17
N GLU A 100 -16.60 -8.52 2.77
CA GLU A 100 -16.44 -7.13 2.34
C GLU A 100 -15.81 -7.02 0.93
N PHE A 101 -15.05 -8.04 0.51
CA PHE A 101 -14.47 -8.14 -0.82
C PHE A 101 -15.34 -8.92 -1.81
N SER A 102 -16.52 -9.38 -1.39
CA SER A 102 -17.36 -10.34 -2.13
C SER A 102 -16.61 -11.64 -2.45
N LEU A 103 -15.75 -12.10 -1.53
CA LEU A 103 -14.94 -13.30 -1.65
C LEU A 103 -15.26 -14.30 -0.54
N SER A 104 -15.37 -15.56 -0.92
CA SER A 104 -15.60 -16.69 -0.01
C SER A 104 -14.47 -17.73 -0.03
N CYS A 105 -13.24 -17.29 -0.40
CA CYS A 105 -12.09 -18.18 -0.49
C CYS A 105 -11.73 -18.78 0.88
N LYS A 106 -11.64 -20.11 0.95
CA LYS A 106 -11.28 -20.87 2.16
C LYS A 106 -9.80 -21.17 2.22
N THR A 107 -9.15 -21.29 1.06
CA THR A 107 -7.73 -21.65 0.91
C THR A 107 -6.96 -20.60 0.13
N ILE A 108 -5.62 -20.62 0.27
CA ILE A 108 -4.71 -19.77 -0.52
C ILE A 108 -4.87 -20.07 -2.02
N ASP A 109 -5.06 -21.34 -2.38
CA ASP A 109 -5.19 -21.74 -3.78
C ASP A 109 -6.48 -21.24 -4.43
N GLU A 110 -7.58 -21.20 -3.69
CA GLU A 110 -8.82 -20.57 -4.16
C GLU A 110 -8.65 -19.05 -4.35
N PHE A 111 -7.94 -18.39 -3.45
CA PHE A 111 -7.65 -16.96 -3.59
C PHE A 111 -6.71 -16.69 -4.76
N LEU A 112 -5.67 -17.50 -4.95
CA LEU A 112 -4.80 -17.44 -6.13
C LEU A 112 -5.59 -17.62 -7.41
N PHE A 113 -6.46 -18.66 -7.48
CA PHE A 113 -7.31 -18.89 -8.63
C PHE A 113 -8.19 -17.67 -8.96
N HIS A 114 -8.80 -17.04 -7.96
CA HIS A 114 -9.56 -15.82 -8.14
C HIS A 114 -8.71 -14.70 -8.76
N ILE A 115 -7.51 -14.47 -8.24
CA ILE A 115 -6.63 -13.40 -8.71
C ILE A 115 -6.12 -13.68 -10.13
N GLU A 116 -5.71 -14.91 -10.42
CA GLU A 116 -5.24 -15.35 -11.75
C GLU A 116 -6.30 -15.13 -12.84
N ASN A 117 -7.55 -15.40 -12.51
CA ASN A 117 -8.68 -15.27 -13.45
C ASN A 117 -9.31 -13.87 -13.50
N THR A 118 -8.74 -12.91 -12.78
CA THR A 118 -9.22 -11.53 -12.75
C THR A 118 -8.15 -10.59 -13.28
N ALA A 119 -8.43 -9.90 -14.39
CA ALA A 119 -7.51 -8.91 -14.94
C ALA A 119 -7.18 -7.83 -13.90
N ASP A 120 -5.91 -7.40 -13.80
CA ASP A 120 -5.41 -6.53 -12.71
C ASP A 120 -6.29 -5.30 -12.48
N ARG A 121 -6.66 -4.58 -13.56
CA ARG A 121 -7.55 -3.40 -13.49
C ARG A 121 -8.96 -3.68 -12.93
N LYS A 122 -9.41 -4.94 -12.98
CA LYS A 122 -10.73 -5.37 -12.48
C LYS A 122 -10.66 -5.93 -11.05
N ARG A 123 -9.46 -6.21 -10.53
CA ARG A 123 -9.29 -6.66 -9.15
C ARG A 123 -9.73 -5.58 -8.18
N ASN A 124 -10.14 -6.00 -6.99
CA ASN A 124 -10.26 -5.08 -5.87
C ASN A 124 -8.94 -4.32 -5.69
N VAL A 125 -9.00 -3.04 -5.36
CA VAL A 125 -7.84 -2.15 -5.20
C VAL A 125 -6.76 -2.73 -4.28
N HIS A 126 -7.13 -3.52 -3.27
CA HIS A 126 -6.19 -4.18 -2.36
C HIS A 126 -5.39 -5.31 -3.01
N PHE A 127 -5.83 -5.84 -4.15
CA PHE A 127 -5.25 -7.01 -4.82
C PHE A 127 -4.56 -6.68 -6.15
N ARG A 128 -4.63 -5.42 -6.60
CA ARG A 128 -3.92 -4.96 -7.79
C ARG A 128 -2.42 -4.99 -7.59
N SER A 129 -1.67 -5.07 -8.69
CA SER A 129 -0.21 -4.91 -8.68
C SER A 129 0.21 -3.60 -8.03
N GLN A 130 1.38 -3.55 -7.40
CA GLN A 130 1.94 -2.32 -6.84
C GLN A 130 2.28 -1.34 -7.96
N SER A 131 2.88 -1.84 -9.03
CA SER A 131 3.20 -1.11 -10.25
C SER A 131 2.00 -0.40 -10.88
N TYR A 132 0.76 -0.88 -10.63
CA TYR A 132 -0.46 -0.19 -11.06
C TYR A 132 -0.60 1.22 -10.49
N PHE A 133 -0.10 1.45 -9.27
CA PHE A 133 -0.22 2.72 -8.54
C PHE A 133 0.96 3.67 -8.76
N LEU A 134 2.05 3.19 -9.36
CA LEU A 134 3.33 3.88 -9.40
C LEU A 134 3.58 4.55 -10.75
N ARG A 135 4.53 5.48 -10.78
CA ARG A 135 5.07 6.14 -11.96
C ARG A 135 6.59 6.30 -11.78
N ASP A 136 7.33 6.50 -12.85
CA ASP A 136 8.80 6.57 -12.84
C ASP A 136 9.36 7.70 -11.96
N ILE A 137 8.56 8.73 -11.70
CA ILE A 137 8.92 9.85 -10.82
C ILE A 137 8.87 9.52 -9.32
N VAL A 138 8.35 8.33 -8.96
CA VAL A 138 8.11 7.96 -7.57
C VAL A 138 9.32 7.21 -7.02
N GLN A 139 9.91 7.73 -5.94
CA GLN A 139 10.91 7.01 -5.17
C GLN A 139 10.23 5.86 -4.42
N CYS A 140 10.49 4.63 -4.85
CA CYS A 140 9.99 3.43 -4.20
C CYS A 140 10.92 3.01 -3.07
N ILE A 141 10.38 2.84 -1.86
CA ILE A 141 11.14 2.47 -0.65
C ILE A 141 10.52 1.18 -0.12
N ASP A 142 11.33 0.12 0.07
CA ASP A 142 10.82 -1.11 0.69
C ASP A 142 10.39 -0.83 2.14
N ILE A 143 9.30 -1.44 2.59
CA ILE A 143 8.76 -1.27 3.94
C ILE A 143 9.76 -1.70 5.04
N THR A 144 10.77 -2.50 4.68
CA THR A 144 11.83 -2.94 5.59
C THR A 144 13.02 -1.99 5.63
N ASP A 145 13.13 -1.07 4.67
CA ASP A 145 14.15 -0.02 4.65
C ASP A 145 13.71 1.16 5.52
N THR A 146 13.77 0.94 6.83
CA THR A 146 13.36 1.94 7.82
C THR A 146 14.27 3.15 7.86
N ASP A 147 15.54 3.00 7.51
CA ASP A 147 16.52 4.09 7.54
C ASP A 147 16.20 5.12 6.45
N THR A 148 15.98 4.67 5.22
CA THR A 148 15.56 5.56 4.13
C THR A 148 14.20 6.22 4.45
N LEU A 149 13.25 5.47 4.99
CA LEU A 149 11.96 6.03 5.39
C LEU A 149 12.10 7.10 6.48
N GLN A 150 12.98 6.92 7.46
CA GLN A 150 13.27 7.92 8.50
C GLN A 150 13.83 9.22 7.92
N ILE A 151 14.67 9.13 6.89
CA ILE A 151 15.23 10.31 6.20
C ILE A 151 14.09 11.15 5.60
N TYR A 152 13.18 10.52 4.84
CA TYR A 152 12.07 11.23 4.20
C TYR A 152 11.05 11.77 5.21
N LEU A 153 10.78 11.04 6.26
CA LEU A 153 9.78 11.42 7.26
C LEU A 153 10.37 12.33 8.35
N ASN A 154 11.69 12.42 8.46
CA ASN A 154 12.41 13.08 9.55
C ASN A 154 11.85 12.67 10.94
N HIS A 155 11.50 11.39 11.08
CA HIS A 155 10.84 10.85 12.26
C HIS A 155 11.19 9.37 12.45
N PRO A 156 11.48 8.91 13.68
CA PRO A 156 11.74 7.50 13.97
C PRO A 156 10.56 6.61 13.57
N ILE A 157 10.84 5.55 12.83
CA ILE A 157 9.83 4.56 12.49
C ILE A 157 9.83 3.47 13.57
N PRO A 158 8.74 3.28 14.28
CA PRO A 158 8.69 2.23 15.28
C PRO A 158 8.79 0.86 14.59
N HIS A 159 9.83 0.10 14.95
CA HIS A 159 9.98 -1.29 14.53
C HIS A 159 8.83 -2.13 15.11
N LYS A 160 7.70 -2.15 14.45
CA LYS A 160 6.66 -3.12 14.78
C LYS A 160 7.02 -4.44 14.13
N SER A 161 7.41 -5.42 14.94
CA SER A 161 7.51 -6.80 14.48
C SER A 161 6.12 -7.28 14.03
N ILE A 162 5.91 -7.31 12.73
CA ILE A 162 4.58 -7.38 12.10
C ILE A 162 4.09 -8.82 11.95
N LEU A 163 4.86 -9.81 12.33
CA LEU A 163 4.55 -11.20 12.02
C LEU A 163 4.21 -12.04 13.23
N LYS A 164 2.99 -11.91 13.74
CA LYS A 164 2.37 -13.03 14.45
C LYS A 164 1.79 -14.00 13.42
N GLY A 165 2.35 -15.20 13.37
CA GLY A 165 1.96 -16.30 12.47
C GLY A 165 2.62 -16.20 11.09
N VAL A 166 3.72 -16.94 10.90
CA VAL A 166 4.37 -17.09 9.59
C VAL A 166 3.48 -18.01 8.75
N ILE A 167 2.89 -17.45 7.69
CA ILE A 167 2.29 -18.26 6.63
C ILE A 167 3.39 -18.42 5.57
N GLU A 168 3.79 -19.65 5.32
CA GLU A 168 4.73 -19.97 4.26
C GLU A 168 3.97 -20.40 3.01
N LEU A 169 4.36 -19.85 1.87
CA LEU A 169 3.87 -20.29 0.56
C LEU A 169 4.69 -21.49 0.11
N SER A 170 4.03 -22.53 -0.39
CA SER A 170 4.71 -23.60 -1.11
C SER A 170 5.38 -23.07 -2.38
N ASP A 171 6.36 -23.79 -2.93
CA ASP A 171 7.06 -23.37 -4.15
C ASP A 171 6.09 -23.21 -5.33
N ARG A 172 5.09 -24.08 -5.43
CA ARG A 172 4.00 -23.96 -6.42
C ARG A 172 3.21 -22.67 -6.23
N GLN A 173 2.91 -22.29 -5.00
CA GLN A 173 2.18 -21.05 -4.71
C GLN A 173 3.05 -19.82 -4.98
N LYS A 174 4.34 -19.85 -4.65
CA LYS A 174 5.30 -18.81 -5.00
C LYS A 174 5.37 -18.60 -6.50
N GLU A 175 5.49 -19.67 -7.29
CA GLU A 175 5.49 -19.58 -8.76
C GLU A 175 4.23 -18.89 -9.30
N ARG A 176 3.06 -19.24 -8.79
CA ARG A 176 1.79 -18.62 -9.16
C ARG A 176 1.75 -17.13 -8.77
N VAL A 177 2.17 -16.78 -7.55
CA VAL A 177 2.27 -15.38 -7.11
C VAL A 177 3.23 -14.60 -8.00
N TYR A 178 4.39 -15.18 -8.33
CA TYR A 178 5.34 -14.57 -9.25
C TYR A 178 4.71 -14.26 -10.61
N ASN A 179 4.03 -15.24 -11.21
CA ASN A 179 3.40 -15.07 -12.52
C ASN A 179 2.32 -13.98 -12.51
N VAL A 180 1.53 -13.90 -11.44
CA VAL A 180 0.47 -12.89 -11.28
C VAL A 180 1.03 -11.48 -11.10
N TYR A 181 2.11 -11.35 -10.32
CA TYR A 181 2.71 -10.06 -9.94
C TYR A 181 4.09 -9.85 -10.57
N LYS A 182 4.35 -10.48 -11.72
CA LYS A 182 5.64 -10.40 -12.41
C LYS A 182 6.12 -8.96 -12.60
N ASN A 183 5.23 -8.08 -13.01
CA ASN A 183 5.54 -6.66 -13.17
C ASN A 183 6.01 -5.98 -11.86
N ASP A 184 5.48 -6.40 -10.70
CA ASP A 184 5.94 -5.86 -9.43
C ASP A 184 7.36 -6.34 -9.10
N PHE A 185 7.69 -7.61 -9.41
CA PHE A 185 9.05 -8.12 -9.22
C PHE A 185 10.05 -7.37 -10.10
N GLU A 186 9.73 -7.22 -11.38
CA GLU A 186 10.61 -6.59 -12.37
C GLU A 186 10.74 -5.08 -12.12
N TYR A 187 9.63 -4.36 -11.92
CA TYR A 187 9.62 -2.91 -11.74
C TYR A 187 10.25 -2.46 -10.43
N LEU A 188 10.07 -3.24 -9.36
CA LEU A 188 10.57 -2.89 -8.02
C LEU A 188 11.89 -3.59 -7.65
N GLY A 189 12.45 -4.43 -8.54
CA GLY A 189 13.74 -5.09 -8.33
C GLY A 189 13.74 -6.19 -7.26
N TYR A 190 12.59 -6.81 -6.98
CA TYR A 190 12.53 -7.93 -6.05
C TYR A 190 12.96 -9.25 -6.72
N ASN A 191 13.70 -10.07 -5.99
CA ASN A 191 14.06 -11.41 -6.44
C ASN A 191 12.85 -12.35 -6.41
N LYS A 192 12.83 -13.31 -7.37
CA LYS A 192 11.88 -14.40 -7.45
C LYS A 192 12.04 -15.38 -6.29
#